data_7491515b446c27a1e662c44d2858cdbc
#
_entry.id   7491515b446c27a1e662c44d2858cdbc
#
_cell.length_a   1.000
_cell.length_b   1.000
_cell.length_c   1.000
_cell.angle_alpha   90.00
_cell.angle_beta   90.00
_cell.angle_gamma   90.00
#
_symmetry.space_group_name_H-M   'P 1'
#
loop_
_entity.id
_entity.type
_entity.pdbx_description
1 polymer ?
#
loop_
_entity_poly.entity_id
_entity_poly.type
_entity_poly.pdbx_seq_one_letter_code
_entity_poly.pdbx_strand_id
1 'polypeptide(L)'
;LEKNAIGLGIAAEEYGSKFFQNGARPSGVLTHPNTVKDPKRLRESWNAAYGGSANSSKVAVLEEAMTFTPISMPNNEAQFLETRKFQVAEICRIYRVPPHLVGDLEHATFSNIEHQGISFAVHTIRPWLVRIEQSINRALFSDAEKAGSPGGRRFFVQFNIDGLMRGDYKSRMEGYA
;
A
#
# COMPACT_ATOMS: atom_id res chain seq x y z
N LEU A 1 -3.49 -14.17 -11.21
CA LEU A 1 -4.27 -13.06 -10.61
C LEU A 1 -3.40 -12.21 -9.69
N GLU A 2 -2.71 -12.81 -8.72
CA GLU A 2 -1.86 -12.11 -7.74
C GLU A 2 -0.72 -11.31 -8.38
N LYS A 3 -0.08 -11.88 -9.41
CA LYS A 3 1.00 -11.24 -10.14
C LYS A 3 0.58 -9.94 -10.84
N ASN A 4 -0.66 -9.91 -11.34
CA ASN A 4 -1.20 -8.73 -12.02
C ASN A 4 -1.54 -7.61 -11.02
N ALA A 5 -2.05 -7.94 -9.84
CA ALA A 5 -2.34 -6.96 -8.79
C ALA A 5 -1.05 -6.27 -8.31
N ILE A 6 0.00 -7.04 -8.07
CA ILE A 6 1.32 -6.51 -7.69
C ILE A 6 1.90 -5.67 -8.83
N GLY A 7 1.83 -6.17 -10.08
CA GLY A 7 2.30 -5.46 -11.26
C GLY A 7 1.58 -4.13 -11.48
N LEU A 8 0.26 -4.08 -11.26
CA LEU A 8 -0.53 -2.86 -11.33
C LEU A 8 -0.12 -1.86 -10.23
N GLY A 9 0.16 -2.34 -9.01
CA GLY A 9 0.65 -1.50 -7.91
C GLY A 9 1.98 -0.82 -8.27
N ILE A 10 2.94 -1.58 -8.80
CA ILE A 10 4.24 -1.07 -9.24
C ILE A 10 4.07 -0.06 -10.39
N ALA A 11 3.25 -0.39 -11.38
CA ALA A 11 3.00 0.49 -12.52
C ALA A 11 2.32 1.81 -12.10
N ALA A 12 1.38 1.76 -11.15
CA ALA A 12 0.74 2.95 -10.61
C ALA A 12 1.71 3.84 -9.82
N GLU A 13 2.63 3.23 -9.07
CA GLU A 13 3.67 3.96 -8.35
C GLU A 13 4.65 4.65 -9.30
N GLU A 14 5.11 3.93 -10.32
CA GLU A 14 5.98 4.47 -11.36
C GLU A 14 5.29 5.60 -12.13
N TYR A 15 4.03 5.42 -12.49
CA TYR A 15 3.23 6.45 -13.13
C TYR A 15 3.09 7.69 -12.25
N GLY A 16 2.74 7.53 -10.98
CA GLY A 16 2.62 8.63 -10.03
C GLY A 16 3.95 9.37 -9.84
N SER A 17 5.06 8.63 -9.71
CA SER A 17 6.39 9.22 -9.58
C SER A 17 6.76 10.05 -10.81
N LYS A 18 6.59 9.53 -12.01
CA LYS A 18 6.82 10.25 -13.26
C LYS A 18 5.89 11.45 -13.44
N PHE A 19 4.63 11.28 -13.04
CA PHE A 19 3.64 12.35 -13.09
C PHE A 19 4.06 13.55 -12.24
N PHE A 20 4.49 13.31 -11.00
CA PHE A 20 4.93 14.39 -10.11
C PHE A 20 6.31 14.94 -10.48
N GLN A 21 7.25 14.12 -10.94
CA GLN A 21 8.59 14.56 -11.35
C GLN A 21 8.56 15.45 -12.58
N ASN A 22 7.74 15.13 -13.57
CA ASN A 22 7.66 15.86 -14.84
C ASN A 22 6.64 17.02 -14.81
N GLY A 23 6.12 17.38 -13.63
CA GLY A 23 5.05 18.39 -13.52
C GLY A 23 3.79 17.95 -14.22
N ALA A 24 3.57 16.64 -14.26
CA ALA A 24 2.33 15.96 -14.58
C ALA A 24 1.77 16.13 -15.97
N ARG A 25 2.14 16.72 -16.90
CA ARG A 25 1.73 16.98 -18.30
C ARG A 25 2.12 18.39 -18.72
N PRO A 26 2.13 18.67 -19.98
CA PRO A 26 2.05 20.07 -20.38
C PRO A 26 0.79 20.64 -19.71
N SER A 27 1.00 21.56 -18.78
CA SER A 27 -0.07 22.23 -18.04
C SER A 27 -1.06 22.96 -18.96
N GLY A 28 -0.74 23.05 -20.24
CA GLY A 28 -1.57 23.63 -21.26
C GLY A 28 -0.89 23.70 -22.62
N VAL A 29 -1.62 24.20 -23.57
CA VAL A 29 -1.16 24.51 -24.93
C VAL A 29 -1.02 26.00 -25.07
N LEU A 30 0.18 26.46 -25.45
CA LEU A 30 0.43 27.81 -25.91
C LEU A 30 0.13 27.88 -27.41
N THR A 31 -0.89 28.64 -27.78
CA THR A 31 -1.24 28.92 -29.18
C THR A 31 -0.85 30.32 -29.57
N HIS A 32 -0.28 30.45 -30.74
CA HIS A 32 0.11 31.73 -31.34
C HIS A 32 -0.62 31.89 -32.68
N PRO A 33 -1.19 33.07 -33.01
CA PRO A 33 -1.97 33.28 -34.25
C PRO A 33 -1.14 33.10 -35.50
N ASN A 34 0.18 33.30 -35.42
CA ASN A 34 1.10 33.14 -36.53
C ASN A 34 2.08 31.99 -36.29
N THR A 35 2.91 31.68 -37.31
CA THR A 35 3.92 30.63 -37.20
C THR A 35 5.04 31.04 -36.23
N VAL A 36 5.31 30.26 -35.22
CA VAL A 36 6.41 30.45 -34.29
C VAL A 36 7.72 30.01 -34.96
N LYS A 37 8.67 30.92 -35.11
CA LYS A 37 9.96 30.64 -35.77
C LYS A 37 10.81 29.62 -35.00
N ASP A 38 10.79 29.63 -33.68
CA ASP A 38 11.54 28.72 -32.81
C ASP A 38 10.66 28.21 -31.65
N PRO A 39 9.88 27.12 -31.86
CA PRO A 39 9.05 26.55 -30.83
C PRO A 39 9.83 25.95 -29.63
N LYS A 40 11.11 25.53 -29.87
CA LYS A 40 11.96 24.96 -28.81
C LYS A 40 12.35 26.03 -27.83
N ARG A 41 12.87 27.16 -28.33
CA ARG A 41 13.27 28.32 -27.50
C ARG A 41 12.06 28.84 -26.70
N LEU A 42 10.89 28.94 -27.31
CA LEU A 42 9.69 29.41 -26.63
C LEU A 42 9.32 28.47 -25.49
N ARG A 43 9.35 27.14 -25.70
CA ARG A 43 9.08 26.14 -24.68
C ARG A 43 10.11 26.17 -23.55
N GLU A 44 11.39 26.33 -23.85
CA GLU A 44 12.45 26.40 -22.85
C GLU A 44 12.33 27.68 -22.01
N SER A 45 12.07 28.82 -22.64
CA SER A 45 11.82 30.09 -21.95
C SER A 45 10.58 30.01 -21.03
N TRP A 46 9.48 29.37 -21.51
CA TRP A 46 8.29 29.16 -20.73
C TRP A 46 8.56 28.26 -19.51
N ASN A 47 9.22 27.13 -19.72
CA ASN A 47 9.57 26.21 -18.65
C ASN A 47 10.51 26.84 -17.61
N ALA A 48 11.46 27.66 -18.04
CA ALA A 48 12.35 28.38 -17.13
C ALA A 48 11.61 29.42 -16.28
N ALA A 49 10.63 30.12 -16.87
CA ALA A 49 9.87 31.16 -16.18
C ALA A 49 8.78 30.62 -15.26
N TYR A 50 8.10 29.55 -15.67
CA TYR A 50 6.87 29.05 -15.03
C TYR A 50 6.92 27.57 -14.63
N GLY A 51 7.94 26.82 -15.00
CA GLY A 51 8.10 25.41 -14.62
C GLY A 51 8.63 25.24 -13.19
N GLY A 52 8.27 24.11 -12.55
CA GLY A 52 8.74 23.74 -11.22
C GLY A 52 7.93 24.33 -10.07
N SER A 53 8.05 23.70 -8.89
CA SER A 53 7.31 24.08 -7.68
C SER A 53 7.63 25.48 -7.16
N ALA A 54 8.84 25.98 -7.41
CA ALA A 54 9.29 27.31 -7.02
C ALA A 54 8.62 28.45 -7.81
N ASN A 55 8.03 28.13 -8.95
CA ASN A 55 7.38 29.10 -9.84
C ASN A 55 5.85 28.96 -9.83
N SER A 56 5.30 28.13 -8.95
CA SER A 56 3.87 28.00 -8.78
C SER A 56 3.26 29.33 -8.35
N SER A 57 2.10 29.67 -8.91
CA SER A 57 1.36 30.91 -8.65
C SER A 57 1.94 32.21 -9.25
N LYS A 58 2.95 32.14 -10.11
CA LYS A 58 3.39 33.31 -10.87
C LYS A 58 2.38 33.69 -11.96
N VAL A 59 2.14 34.98 -12.13
CA VAL A 59 1.32 35.50 -13.21
C VAL A 59 2.09 35.39 -14.52
N ALA A 60 1.48 34.76 -15.53
CA ALA A 60 2.03 34.67 -16.88
C ALA A 60 1.54 35.88 -17.69
N VAL A 61 2.50 36.57 -18.34
CA VAL A 61 2.18 37.61 -19.31
C VAL A 61 2.37 37.03 -20.70
N LEU A 62 1.34 37.09 -21.52
CA LEU A 62 1.33 36.58 -22.89
C LEU A 62 1.35 37.75 -23.84
N GLU A 63 2.32 37.74 -24.75
CA GLU A 63 2.52 38.78 -25.79
C GLU A 63 1.96 38.30 -27.13
N GLU A 64 1.81 39.20 -28.09
CA GLU A 64 1.44 38.93 -29.48
C GLU A 64 0.17 38.07 -29.68
N ALA A 65 -0.85 38.32 -28.86
CA ALA A 65 -2.12 37.59 -28.88
C ALA A 65 -1.98 36.05 -28.67
N MET A 66 -0.92 35.63 -28.00
CA MET A 66 -0.79 34.24 -27.56
C MET A 66 -1.89 33.89 -26.55
N THR A 67 -2.38 32.68 -26.64
CA THR A 67 -3.36 32.17 -25.67
C THR A 67 -2.82 30.91 -24.99
N PHE A 68 -3.04 30.82 -23.70
CA PHE A 68 -2.74 29.61 -22.93
C PHE A 68 -4.05 28.90 -22.61
N THR A 69 -4.19 27.70 -23.12
CA THR A 69 -5.32 26.82 -22.81
C THR A 69 -4.83 25.74 -21.85
N PRO A 70 -5.26 25.77 -20.60
CA PRO A 70 -4.88 24.71 -19.66
C PRO A 70 -5.50 23.39 -20.12
N ILE A 71 -4.67 22.35 -20.18
CA ILE A 71 -5.16 20.98 -20.32
C ILE A 71 -5.47 20.50 -18.90
N SER A 72 -6.66 20.84 -18.43
CA SER A 72 -7.14 20.29 -17.18
C SER A 72 -7.45 18.81 -17.35
N MET A 73 -6.99 17.97 -16.46
CA MET A 73 -7.53 16.63 -16.28
C MET A 73 -8.68 16.73 -15.28
N PRO A 74 -9.92 16.69 -15.74
CA PRO A 74 -11.01 16.54 -14.80
C PRO A 74 -10.95 15.13 -14.19
N ASN A 75 -11.10 15.02 -12.89
CA ASN A 75 -11.32 13.82 -12.08
C ASN A 75 -10.24 12.72 -12.00
N ASN A 76 -9.15 12.74 -12.74
CA ASN A 76 -8.19 11.62 -12.72
C ASN A 76 -7.33 11.56 -11.45
N GLU A 77 -7.15 12.67 -10.74
CA GLU A 77 -6.37 12.66 -9.49
C GLU A 77 -7.11 11.96 -8.36
N ALA A 78 -8.40 12.21 -8.20
CA ALA A 78 -9.23 11.51 -7.23
C ALA A 78 -9.31 10.02 -7.54
N GLN A 79 -9.54 9.67 -8.81
CA GLN A 79 -9.56 8.28 -9.27
C GLN A 79 -8.20 7.57 -9.11
N PHE A 80 -7.09 8.29 -9.30
CA PHE A 80 -5.76 7.74 -9.06
C PHE A 80 -5.53 7.43 -7.59
N LEU A 81 -5.91 8.33 -6.68
CA LEU A 81 -5.83 8.09 -5.24
C LEU A 81 -6.72 6.93 -4.80
N GLU A 82 -7.95 6.85 -5.31
CA GLU A 82 -8.85 5.73 -5.05
C GLU A 82 -8.27 4.40 -5.56
N THR A 83 -7.67 4.41 -6.75
CA THR A 83 -6.99 3.23 -7.30
C THR A 83 -5.84 2.78 -6.40
N ARG A 84 -5.02 3.71 -5.90
CA ARG A 84 -3.94 3.39 -4.97
C ARG A 84 -4.46 2.81 -3.65
N LYS A 85 -5.52 3.37 -3.10
CA LYS A 85 -6.18 2.83 -1.89
C LYS A 85 -6.72 1.42 -2.15
N PHE A 86 -7.39 1.22 -3.28
CA PHE A 86 -7.89 -0.10 -3.67
C PHE A 86 -6.78 -1.14 -3.78
N GLN A 87 -5.62 -0.76 -4.32
CA GLN A 87 -4.46 -1.66 -4.44
C GLN A 87 -3.91 -2.10 -3.09
N VAL A 88 -3.88 -1.22 -2.09
CA VAL A 88 -3.48 -1.60 -0.72
C VAL A 88 -4.42 -2.68 -0.20
N ALA A 89 -5.72 -2.48 -0.32
CA ALA A 89 -6.72 -3.45 0.11
C ALA A 89 -6.64 -4.78 -0.67
N GLU A 90 -6.32 -4.73 -1.98
CA GLU A 90 -6.17 -5.91 -2.82
C GLU A 90 -4.93 -6.74 -2.43
N ILE A 91 -3.79 -6.09 -2.20
CA ILE A 91 -2.57 -6.74 -1.73
C ILE A 91 -2.80 -7.33 -0.33
N CYS A 92 -3.48 -6.62 0.56
CA CYS A 92 -3.86 -7.12 1.88
C CYS A 92 -4.69 -8.42 1.79
N ARG A 93 -5.64 -8.50 0.84
CA ARG A 93 -6.43 -9.72 0.59
C ARG A 93 -5.58 -10.89 0.10
N ILE A 94 -4.62 -10.64 -0.79
CA ILE A 94 -3.70 -11.67 -1.30
C ILE A 94 -2.93 -12.33 -0.16
N TYR A 95 -2.38 -11.52 0.74
CA TYR A 95 -1.61 -12.01 1.89
C TYR A 95 -2.47 -12.34 3.11
N ARG A 96 -3.79 -12.12 3.05
CA ARG A 96 -4.73 -12.27 4.17
C ARG A 96 -4.32 -11.46 5.39
N VAL A 97 -3.78 -10.27 5.17
CA VAL A 97 -3.38 -9.31 6.21
C VAL A 97 -4.48 -8.26 6.35
N PRO A 98 -5.02 -8.02 7.54
CA PRO A 98 -5.97 -6.94 7.75
C PRO A 98 -5.37 -5.56 7.42
N PRO A 99 -6.09 -4.67 6.73
CA PRO A 99 -5.56 -3.36 6.31
C PRO A 99 -5.02 -2.50 7.45
N HIS A 100 -5.60 -2.57 8.65
CA HIS A 100 -5.14 -1.81 9.81
C HIS A 100 -3.70 -2.16 10.23
N LEU A 101 -3.21 -3.38 9.98
CA LEU A 101 -1.84 -3.79 10.28
C LEU A 101 -0.79 -3.16 9.34
N VAL A 102 -1.22 -2.66 8.19
CA VAL A 102 -0.37 -1.89 7.26
C VAL A 102 -0.64 -0.39 7.34
N GLY A 103 -1.38 0.05 8.37
CA GLY A 103 -1.65 1.47 8.62
C GLY A 103 -2.85 2.05 7.87
N ASP A 104 -3.63 1.23 7.18
CA ASP A 104 -4.89 1.67 6.57
C ASP A 104 -6.01 1.55 7.60
N LEU A 105 -6.43 2.71 8.12
CA LEU A 105 -7.44 2.85 9.17
C LEU A 105 -8.78 3.41 8.65
N GLU A 106 -8.96 3.53 7.35
CA GLU A 106 -10.14 4.19 6.75
C GLU A 106 -11.47 3.56 7.21
N HIS A 107 -11.49 2.24 7.42
CA HIS A 107 -12.66 1.50 7.90
C HIS A 107 -12.45 0.85 9.27
N ALA A 108 -11.47 1.32 10.04
CA ALA A 108 -11.11 0.75 11.31
C ALA A 108 -11.92 1.36 12.46
N THR A 109 -12.60 0.51 13.24
CA THR A 109 -13.18 0.84 14.54
C THR A 109 -12.50 0.02 15.61
N PHE A 110 -12.48 0.47 16.87
CA PHE A 110 -11.80 -0.24 17.94
C PHE A 110 -12.23 -1.71 18.07
N SER A 111 -13.53 -1.99 18.04
CA SER A 111 -14.06 -3.35 18.11
C SER A 111 -13.72 -4.19 16.88
N ASN A 112 -13.68 -3.58 15.71
CA ASN A 112 -13.38 -4.26 14.46
C ASN A 112 -11.88 -4.63 14.36
N ILE A 113 -10.98 -3.75 14.79
CA ILE A 113 -9.54 -3.99 14.84
C ILE A 113 -9.21 -5.21 15.69
N GLU A 114 -9.83 -5.34 16.85
CA GLU A 114 -9.60 -6.47 17.74
C GLU A 114 -10.03 -7.79 17.14
N HIS A 115 -11.26 -7.87 16.62
CA HIS A 115 -11.74 -9.06 15.93
C HIS A 115 -10.91 -9.41 14.70
N GLN A 116 -10.47 -8.42 13.94
CA GLN A 116 -9.57 -8.63 12.81
C GLN A 116 -8.19 -9.13 13.23
N GLY A 117 -7.65 -8.64 14.37
CA GLY A 117 -6.40 -9.12 14.95
C GLY A 117 -6.46 -10.60 15.34
N ILE A 118 -7.53 -11.00 16.03
CA ILE A 118 -7.78 -12.41 16.39
C ILE A 118 -7.94 -13.26 15.11
N SER A 119 -8.74 -12.81 14.17
CA SER A 119 -8.94 -13.48 12.87
C SER A 119 -7.63 -13.69 12.12
N PHE A 120 -6.76 -12.68 12.10
CA PHE A 120 -5.44 -12.74 11.49
C PHE A 120 -4.55 -13.80 12.18
N ALA A 121 -4.51 -13.81 13.51
CA ALA A 121 -3.74 -14.80 14.26
C ALA A 121 -4.21 -16.22 13.96
N VAL A 122 -5.53 -16.46 13.96
CA VAL A 122 -6.14 -17.79 13.79
C VAL A 122 -6.10 -18.28 12.33
N HIS A 123 -6.45 -17.42 11.38
CA HIS A 123 -6.67 -17.85 10.00
C HIS A 123 -5.46 -17.60 9.08
N THR A 124 -4.59 -16.66 9.41
CA THR A 124 -3.41 -16.35 8.60
C THR A 124 -2.14 -16.90 9.20
N ILE A 125 -1.84 -16.58 10.47
CA ILE A 125 -0.57 -16.93 11.10
C ILE A 125 -0.55 -18.39 11.54
N ARG A 126 -1.56 -18.86 12.26
CA ARG A 126 -1.60 -20.21 12.83
C ARG A 126 -1.35 -21.34 11.82
N PRO A 127 -1.92 -21.33 10.60
CA PRO A 127 -1.63 -22.37 9.62
C PRO A 127 -0.14 -22.49 9.24
N TRP A 128 0.58 -21.36 9.20
CA TRP A 128 2.02 -21.33 8.95
C TRP A 128 2.80 -21.88 10.14
N LEU A 129 2.43 -21.45 11.34
CA LEU A 129 3.08 -21.93 12.56
C LEU A 129 2.92 -23.44 12.73
N VAL A 130 1.72 -23.97 12.50
CA VAL A 130 1.48 -25.43 12.56
C VAL A 130 2.33 -26.19 11.56
N ARG A 131 2.50 -25.69 10.33
CA ARG A 131 3.40 -26.32 9.34
C ARG A 131 4.86 -26.33 9.80
N ILE A 132 5.31 -25.23 10.38
CA ILE A 132 6.67 -25.11 10.92
C ILE A 132 6.84 -26.04 12.12
N GLU A 133 5.90 -26.05 13.07
CA GLU A 133 5.89 -26.97 14.22
C GLU A 133 5.98 -28.43 13.79
N GLN A 134 5.15 -28.81 12.83
CA GLN A 134 5.15 -30.19 12.30
C GLN A 134 6.48 -30.53 11.64
N SER A 135 7.08 -29.61 10.90
CA SER A 135 8.38 -29.83 10.27
C SER A 135 9.50 -29.97 11.30
N ILE A 136 9.52 -29.12 12.32
CA ILE A 136 10.48 -29.16 13.42
C ILE A 136 10.29 -30.46 14.23
N ASN A 137 9.06 -30.77 14.61
CA ASN A 137 8.76 -31.99 15.37
C ASN A 137 9.15 -33.26 14.61
N ARG A 138 9.04 -33.24 13.27
CA ARG A 138 9.48 -34.38 12.44
C ARG A 138 10.99 -34.50 12.39
N ALA A 139 11.69 -33.38 12.31
CA ALA A 139 13.14 -33.37 12.10
C ALA A 139 13.95 -33.57 13.39
N LEU A 140 13.47 -33.04 14.52
CA LEU A 140 14.24 -32.99 15.76
C LEU A 140 13.96 -34.14 16.72
N PHE A 141 12.73 -34.69 16.71
CA PHE A 141 12.34 -35.70 17.69
C PHE A 141 12.15 -37.07 17.05
N SER A 142 12.72 -38.10 17.69
CA SER A 142 12.44 -39.48 17.37
C SER A 142 10.99 -39.87 17.72
N ASP A 143 10.54 -40.99 17.17
CA ASP A 143 9.17 -41.44 17.44
C ASP A 143 9.01 -41.89 18.92
N ALA A 144 10.07 -42.36 19.57
CA ALA A 144 10.06 -42.66 20.99
C ALA A 144 9.92 -41.41 21.86
N GLU A 145 10.59 -40.33 21.53
CA GLU A 145 10.47 -39.04 22.22
C GLU A 145 9.10 -38.38 22.04
N LYS A 146 8.52 -38.52 20.85
CA LYS A 146 7.14 -38.04 20.56
C LYS A 146 6.08 -38.85 21.30
N ALA A 147 6.25 -40.18 21.37
CA ALA A 147 5.31 -41.04 22.03
C ALA A 147 5.37 -40.90 23.55
N GLY A 148 6.55 -40.63 24.09
CA GLY A 148 6.87 -40.68 25.52
C GLY A 148 6.94 -42.11 26.05
N SER A 149 7.72 -42.33 27.10
CA SER A 149 7.71 -43.60 27.84
C SER A 149 6.54 -43.62 28.85
N PRO A 150 6.07 -44.78 29.33
CA PRO A 150 5.15 -44.85 30.45
C PRO A 150 5.72 -44.11 31.66
N GLY A 151 5.09 -42.99 32.04
CA GLY A 151 5.60 -42.03 33.05
C GLY A 151 6.72 -41.08 32.57
N GLY A 152 7.10 -41.12 31.29
CA GLY A 152 8.08 -40.23 30.68
C GLY A 152 7.48 -38.95 30.12
N ARG A 153 8.37 -37.98 29.81
CA ARG A 153 7.97 -36.72 29.20
C ARG A 153 7.84 -36.89 27.70
N ARG A 154 6.80 -36.28 27.14
CA ARG A 154 6.66 -36.06 25.70
C ARG A 154 7.37 -34.76 25.30
N PHE A 155 8.10 -34.80 24.20
CA PHE A 155 8.74 -33.62 23.64
C PHE A 155 8.00 -33.19 22.38
N PHE A 156 7.68 -31.92 22.30
CA PHE A 156 7.10 -31.29 21.13
C PHE A 156 7.46 -29.82 21.09
N VAL A 157 7.47 -29.25 19.89
CA VAL A 157 7.60 -27.81 19.68
C VAL A 157 6.23 -27.26 19.34
N GLN A 158 5.84 -26.20 20.03
CA GLN A 158 4.63 -25.45 19.78
C GLN A 158 4.91 -23.98 19.93
N PHE A 159 4.45 -23.17 18.98
CA PHE A 159 4.51 -21.71 19.08
C PHE A 159 3.43 -21.21 20.07
N ASN A 160 3.83 -20.35 20.96
CA ASN A 160 2.88 -19.64 21.81
C ASN A 160 2.37 -18.40 21.07
N ILE A 161 1.10 -18.45 20.65
CA ILE A 161 0.42 -17.34 19.94
C ILE A 161 -0.37 -16.43 20.90
N ASP A 162 -0.38 -16.72 22.21
CA ASP A 162 -1.14 -15.93 23.20
C ASP A 162 -0.73 -14.47 23.19
N GLY A 163 0.54 -14.18 22.88
CA GLY A 163 1.04 -12.81 22.72
C GLY A 163 0.38 -12.02 21.60
N LEU A 164 0.00 -12.69 20.51
CA LEU A 164 -0.71 -12.07 19.38
C LEU A 164 -2.20 -11.86 19.67
N MET A 165 -2.75 -12.65 20.59
CA MET A 165 -4.16 -12.61 20.98
C MET A 165 -4.41 -11.67 22.18
N ARG A 166 -3.37 -11.02 22.71
CA ARG A 166 -3.42 -10.17 23.90
C ARG A 166 -4.02 -8.78 23.69
N GLY A 167 -4.71 -8.54 22.59
CA GLY A 167 -5.27 -7.22 22.25
C GLY A 167 -6.30 -6.69 23.25
N ASP A 168 -7.02 -7.56 24.00
CA ASP A 168 -8.05 -7.12 24.93
C ASP A 168 -7.77 -7.55 26.38
N TYR A 169 -7.28 -6.59 27.17
CA TYR A 169 -7.17 -6.72 28.60
C TYR A 169 -8.55 -6.94 29.26
N LYS A 170 -9.60 -6.33 28.73
CA LYS A 170 -10.95 -6.36 29.27
C LYS A 170 -11.60 -7.75 29.11
N SER A 171 -11.58 -8.31 27.90
CA SER A 171 -12.10 -9.66 27.63
C SER A 171 -11.36 -10.74 28.43
N ARG A 172 -10.06 -10.53 28.68
CA ARG A 172 -9.29 -11.43 29.55
C ARG A 172 -9.72 -11.37 31.01
N MET A 173 -9.94 -10.17 31.54
CA MET A 173 -10.39 -9.99 32.91
C MET A 173 -11.80 -10.54 33.14
N GLU A 174 -12.68 -10.38 32.16
CA GLU A 174 -14.03 -10.99 32.17
C GLU A 174 -14.00 -12.52 32.13
N GLY A 175 -12.99 -13.12 31.46
CA GLY A 175 -12.80 -14.57 31.42
C GLY A 175 -12.17 -15.15 32.69
N TYR A 176 -11.60 -14.32 33.59
CA TYR A 176 -11.03 -14.73 34.88
C TYR A 176 -11.96 -14.44 36.06
N ALA A 177 -13.07 -13.74 35.84
CA ALA A 177 -14.09 -13.44 36.85
C ALA A 177 -15.18 -14.51 36.87
#